data_528a80eb26bbe7a0927c018e8c0b0c80
#
_entry.id   528a80eb26bbe7a0927c018e8c0b0c80
#
_cell.length_a   1.000
_cell.length_b   1.000
_cell.length_c   1.000
_cell.angle_alpha   90.00
_cell.angle_beta   90.00
_cell.angle_gamma   90.00
#
_symmetry.space_group_name_H-M   'P 1'
#
loop_
_entity.id
_entity.type
_entity.pdbx_description
1 polymer ?
#
loop_
_entity_poly.entity_id
_entity_poly.type
_entity_poly.pdbx_seq_one_letter_code
_entity_poly.pdbx_strand_id
1 'polypeptide(L)'
;AFAVIPDAALRRRFVAAARGIVPDVNVLGLAATEAAYRDCEDWRSALLQALRSNRDRVETDLAGMPGLAVSHVEATYLAWIDARGLGVDDPAAFFEAAGVGLSSGVDFGLPGWVRLNFGCPQTTLDAALERMRLACRGSRGLTPTTRT
;
A
#
# COMPACT_ATOMS: atom_id res chain seq x y z
N ALA A 1 6.38 15.16 -6.83
CA ALA A 1 6.54 14.53 -8.16
C ALA A 1 7.23 15.48 -9.13
N PHE A 2 7.87 14.96 -10.17
CA PHE A 2 8.45 15.75 -11.26
C PHE A 2 8.18 15.07 -12.60
N ALA A 3 8.22 15.85 -13.69
CA ALA A 3 8.07 15.36 -15.05
C ALA A 3 9.32 15.69 -15.87
N VAL A 4 9.87 14.71 -16.56
CA VAL A 4 10.97 14.88 -17.53
C VAL A 4 10.37 14.97 -18.92
N ILE A 5 10.42 16.16 -19.53
CA ILE A 5 9.84 16.44 -20.86
C ILE A 5 10.95 16.98 -21.76
N PRO A 6 11.67 16.14 -22.51
CA PRO A 6 12.77 16.55 -23.38
C PRO A 6 12.33 17.50 -24.49
N ASP A 7 11.17 17.26 -25.11
CA ASP A 7 10.62 18.12 -26.15
C ASP A 7 10.26 19.51 -25.61
N ALA A 8 10.90 20.55 -26.13
CA ALA A 8 10.73 21.92 -25.66
C ALA A 8 9.35 22.49 -25.95
N ALA A 9 8.69 22.09 -27.04
CA ALA A 9 7.36 22.59 -27.38
C ALA A 9 6.31 21.98 -26.47
N LEU A 10 6.40 20.66 -26.24
CA LEU A 10 5.54 19.96 -25.30
C LEU A 10 5.73 20.49 -23.86
N ARG A 11 6.98 20.71 -23.43
CA ARG A 11 7.29 21.26 -22.11
C ARG A 11 6.65 22.64 -21.90
N ARG A 12 6.76 23.54 -22.91
CA ARG A 12 6.10 24.86 -22.84
C ARG A 12 4.58 24.74 -22.72
N ARG A 13 3.97 23.83 -23.49
CA ARG A 13 2.51 23.58 -23.40
C ARG A 13 2.11 23.05 -22.04
N PHE A 14 2.87 22.11 -21.49
CA PHE A 14 2.63 21.55 -20.16
C PHE A 14 2.69 22.65 -19.08
N VAL A 15 3.76 23.45 -19.07
CA VAL A 15 3.92 24.56 -18.12
C VAL A 15 2.80 25.60 -18.27
N ALA A 16 2.40 25.92 -19.49
CA ALA A 16 1.29 26.85 -19.73
C ALA A 16 -0.05 26.32 -19.21
N ALA A 17 -0.31 25.02 -19.37
CA ALA A 17 -1.53 24.38 -18.87
C ALA A 17 -1.56 24.30 -17.34
N ALA A 18 -0.40 24.15 -16.69
CA ALA A 18 -0.30 24.08 -15.23
C ALA A 18 -0.41 25.47 -14.55
N ARG A 19 -0.19 26.56 -15.29
CA ARG A 19 -0.14 27.92 -14.75
C ARG A 19 -1.48 28.30 -14.10
N GLY A 20 -1.42 28.76 -12.84
CA GLY A 20 -2.57 29.16 -12.04
C GLY A 20 -3.38 28.00 -11.44
N ILE A 21 -3.05 26.75 -11.79
CA ILE A 21 -3.68 25.54 -11.22
C ILE A 21 -2.71 24.83 -10.29
N VAL A 22 -1.45 24.69 -10.71
CA VAL A 22 -0.41 24.04 -9.91
C VAL A 22 0.47 25.13 -9.31
N PRO A 23 0.62 25.19 -7.96
CA PRO A 23 1.49 26.15 -7.33
C PRO A 23 2.96 25.87 -7.65
N ASP A 24 3.78 26.93 -7.66
CA ASP A 24 5.23 26.81 -7.82
C ASP A 24 5.84 26.03 -6.64
N VAL A 25 6.87 25.25 -6.93
CA VAL A 25 7.61 24.52 -5.91
C VAL A 25 8.41 25.51 -5.05
N ASN A 26 8.28 25.42 -3.74
CA ASN A 26 9.05 26.26 -2.83
C ASN A 26 10.55 25.89 -2.83
N VAL A 27 11.41 26.84 -2.47
CA VAL A 27 12.87 26.67 -2.49
C VAL A 27 13.36 25.51 -1.61
N LEU A 28 12.71 25.26 -0.47
CA LEU A 28 13.07 24.15 0.42
C LEU A 28 12.76 22.81 -0.23
N GLY A 29 11.64 22.70 -0.96
CA GLY A 29 11.30 21.50 -1.73
C GLY A 29 12.29 21.21 -2.85
N LEU A 30 12.79 22.24 -3.53
CA LEU A 30 13.85 22.10 -4.54
C LEU A 30 15.16 21.62 -3.90
N ALA A 31 15.61 22.28 -2.84
CA ALA A 31 16.84 21.91 -2.12
C ALA A 31 16.76 20.50 -1.54
N ALA A 32 15.63 20.11 -0.93
CA ALA A 32 15.43 18.77 -0.40
C ALA A 32 15.43 17.70 -1.51
N THR A 33 14.82 17.99 -2.66
CA THR A 33 14.83 17.08 -3.81
C THR A 33 16.25 16.87 -4.33
N GLU A 34 17.01 17.95 -4.50
CA GLU A 34 18.41 17.88 -4.95
C GLU A 34 19.26 17.06 -3.97
N ALA A 35 19.18 17.33 -2.68
CA ALA A 35 19.90 16.60 -1.65
C ALA A 35 19.52 15.11 -1.62
N ALA A 36 18.24 14.78 -1.73
CA ALA A 36 17.77 13.40 -1.75
C ALA A 36 18.35 12.60 -2.92
N TYR A 37 18.42 13.18 -4.10
CA TYR A 37 18.98 12.50 -5.28
C TYR A 37 20.52 12.47 -5.28
N ARG A 38 21.19 13.47 -4.70
CA ARG A 38 22.65 13.55 -4.70
C ARG A 38 23.30 12.76 -3.57
N ASP A 39 22.71 12.83 -2.36
CA ASP A 39 23.42 12.47 -1.13
C ASP A 39 22.79 11.28 -0.35
N CYS A 40 21.63 10.72 -0.80
CA CYS A 40 20.88 9.74 -0.01
C CYS A 40 20.86 8.32 -0.61
N GLU A 41 21.82 7.95 -1.45
CA GLU A 41 21.83 6.64 -2.10
C GLU A 41 21.99 5.48 -1.11
N ASP A 42 22.87 5.62 -0.10
CA ASP A 42 23.08 4.59 0.91
C ASP A 42 21.81 4.36 1.75
N TRP A 43 21.15 5.45 2.15
CA TRP A 43 19.88 5.39 2.85
C TRP A 43 18.79 4.73 2.00
N ARG A 44 18.70 5.11 0.72
CA ARG A 44 17.74 4.53 -0.23
C ARG A 44 17.96 3.03 -0.40
N SER A 45 19.20 2.61 -0.52
CA SER A 45 19.56 1.20 -0.67
C SER A 45 19.19 0.38 0.58
N ALA A 46 19.46 0.90 1.77
CA ALA A 46 19.05 0.29 3.02
C ALA A 46 17.53 0.20 3.17
N LEU A 47 16.82 1.28 2.81
CA LEU A 47 15.34 1.30 2.79
C LEU A 47 14.78 0.24 1.84
N LEU A 48 15.30 0.14 0.62
CA LEU A 48 14.84 -0.85 -0.36
C LEU A 48 15.06 -2.28 0.14
N GLN A 49 16.15 -2.54 0.84
CA GLN A 49 16.39 -3.86 1.45
C GLN A 49 15.34 -4.18 2.52
N ALA A 50 15.04 -3.23 3.40
CA ALA A 50 14.01 -3.39 4.42
C ALA A 50 12.62 -3.60 3.80
N LEU A 51 12.26 -2.81 2.77
CA LEU A 51 10.98 -2.95 2.08
C LEU A 51 10.85 -4.29 1.33
N ARG A 52 11.91 -4.79 0.72
CA ARG A 52 11.90 -6.13 0.11
C ARG A 52 11.67 -7.22 1.15
N SER A 53 12.36 -7.15 2.29
CA SER A 53 12.15 -8.09 3.40
C SER A 53 10.70 -8.06 3.90
N ASN A 54 10.13 -6.87 4.09
CA ASN A 54 8.74 -6.70 4.51
C ASN A 54 7.76 -7.25 3.46
N ARG A 55 7.99 -6.98 2.18
CA ARG A 55 7.19 -7.52 1.07
C ARG A 55 7.17 -9.05 1.09
N ASP A 56 8.34 -9.66 1.12
CA ASP A 56 8.49 -11.11 1.08
C ASP A 56 7.79 -11.76 2.30
N ARG A 57 7.85 -11.10 3.45
CA ARG A 57 7.14 -11.50 4.66
C ARG A 57 5.63 -11.41 4.49
N VAL A 58 5.12 -10.30 3.95
CA VAL A 58 3.67 -10.11 3.67
C VAL A 58 3.16 -11.19 2.72
N GLU A 59 3.84 -11.39 1.59
CA GLU A 59 3.44 -12.38 0.60
C GLU A 59 3.42 -13.81 1.16
N THR A 60 4.46 -14.17 1.93
CA THR A 60 4.57 -15.49 2.57
C THR A 60 3.45 -15.70 3.60
N ASP A 61 3.22 -14.74 4.47
CA ASP A 61 2.24 -14.88 5.54
C ASP A 61 0.80 -14.88 5.00
N LEU A 62 0.48 -14.01 4.03
CA LEU A 62 -0.84 -13.95 3.41
C LEU A 62 -1.17 -15.22 2.61
N ALA A 63 -0.20 -15.86 1.97
CA ALA A 63 -0.39 -17.14 1.29
C ALA A 63 -0.89 -18.25 2.23
N GLY A 64 -0.57 -18.15 3.52
CA GLY A 64 -1.06 -19.06 4.55
C GLY A 64 -2.39 -18.66 5.22
N MET A 65 -2.97 -17.51 4.86
CA MET A 65 -4.21 -17.00 5.45
C MET A 65 -5.41 -17.34 4.56
N PRO A 66 -6.34 -18.17 5.04
CA PRO A 66 -7.49 -18.56 4.22
C PRO A 66 -8.39 -17.38 3.91
N GLY A 67 -8.87 -17.33 2.67
CA GLY A 67 -9.76 -16.29 2.20
C GLY A 67 -9.04 -15.02 1.71
N LEU A 68 -7.71 -14.98 1.77
CA LEU A 68 -6.88 -13.90 1.25
C LEU A 68 -6.06 -14.39 0.05
N ALA A 69 -5.86 -13.48 -0.91
CA ALA A 69 -4.90 -13.66 -1.98
C ALA A 69 -4.17 -12.34 -2.25
N VAL A 70 -2.88 -12.41 -2.52
CA VAL A 70 -2.05 -11.25 -2.87
C VAL A 70 -1.23 -11.58 -4.11
N SER A 71 -1.13 -10.63 -5.05
CA SER A 71 -0.20 -10.72 -6.16
C SER A 71 1.18 -10.23 -5.73
N HIS A 72 2.22 -10.66 -6.46
CA HIS A 72 3.57 -10.15 -6.22
C HIS A 72 3.63 -8.63 -6.33
N VAL A 73 4.24 -7.99 -5.33
CA VAL A 73 4.39 -6.53 -5.27
C VAL A 73 5.72 -6.13 -5.92
N GLU A 74 5.69 -5.78 -7.18
CA GLU A 74 6.89 -5.39 -7.93
C GLU A 74 7.45 -4.03 -7.53
N ALA A 75 6.59 -3.10 -7.10
CA ALA A 75 6.95 -1.72 -6.76
C ALA A 75 6.11 -1.20 -5.60
N THR A 76 6.55 -0.11 -5.00
CA THR A 76 5.95 0.54 -3.84
C THR A 76 6.10 -0.27 -2.54
N TYR A 77 5.39 0.14 -1.51
CA TYR A 77 5.27 -0.53 -0.20
C TYR A 77 3.80 -0.81 0.14
N LEU A 78 2.99 -1.05 -0.90
CA LEU A 78 1.55 -1.25 -0.79
C LEU A 78 1.20 -2.62 -1.38
N ALA A 79 0.69 -3.53 -0.55
CA ALA A 79 0.15 -4.80 -0.99
C ALA A 79 -1.35 -4.67 -1.25
N TRP A 80 -1.79 -5.13 -2.42
CA TRP A 80 -3.17 -5.18 -2.80
C TRP A 80 -3.69 -6.59 -2.57
N ILE A 81 -4.69 -6.74 -1.70
CA ILE A 81 -5.12 -8.03 -1.15
C ILE A 81 -6.58 -8.27 -1.54
N ASP A 82 -6.83 -9.37 -2.24
CA ASP A 82 -8.18 -9.90 -2.45
C ASP A 82 -8.64 -10.59 -1.17
N ALA A 83 -9.66 -10.05 -0.53
CA ALA A 83 -10.24 -10.56 0.71
C ALA A 83 -11.66 -11.14 0.54
N ARG A 84 -12.13 -11.28 -0.72
CA ARG A 84 -13.48 -11.79 -1.03
C ARG A 84 -13.70 -13.21 -0.51
N GLY A 85 -12.63 -14.00 -0.42
CA GLY A 85 -12.68 -15.36 0.13
C GLY A 85 -12.94 -15.43 1.64
N LEU A 86 -12.93 -14.30 2.37
CA LEU A 86 -13.34 -14.25 3.78
C LEU A 86 -14.86 -14.36 3.94
N GLY A 87 -15.65 -14.00 2.92
CA GLY A 87 -17.11 -14.03 2.99
C GLY A 87 -17.70 -12.96 3.92
N VAL A 88 -16.98 -11.85 4.16
CA VAL A 88 -17.44 -10.71 4.96
C VAL A 88 -17.81 -9.54 4.05
N ASP A 89 -18.81 -8.75 4.45
CA ASP A 89 -19.31 -7.63 3.66
C ASP A 89 -18.28 -6.49 3.54
N ASP A 90 -17.57 -6.20 4.63
CA ASP A 90 -16.53 -5.17 4.69
C ASP A 90 -15.22 -5.72 5.28
N PRO A 91 -14.28 -6.13 4.44
CA PRO A 91 -12.99 -6.64 4.90
C PRO A 91 -12.14 -5.59 5.64
N ALA A 92 -12.28 -4.30 5.32
CA ALA A 92 -11.53 -3.26 6.02
C ALA A 92 -12.00 -3.12 7.46
N ALA A 93 -13.32 -3.01 7.68
CA ALA A 93 -13.90 -3.00 9.03
C ALA A 93 -13.61 -4.30 9.80
N PHE A 94 -13.60 -5.45 9.12
CA PHE A 94 -13.25 -6.73 9.73
C PHE A 94 -11.82 -6.72 10.31
N PHE A 95 -10.83 -6.24 9.58
CA PHE A 95 -9.46 -6.16 10.08
C PHE A 95 -9.26 -5.01 11.07
N GLU A 96 -9.99 -3.90 10.94
CA GLU A 96 -9.98 -2.81 11.91
C GLU A 96 -10.45 -3.29 13.29
N ALA A 97 -11.49 -4.10 13.36
CA ALA A 97 -11.95 -4.75 14.59
C ALA A 97 -10.89 -5.66 15.22
N ALA A 98 -9.98 -6.22 14.42
CA ALA A 98 -8.82 -6.97 14.88
C ALA A 98 -7.59 -6.07 15.21
N GLY A 99 -7.74 -4.75 15.12
CA GLY A 99 -6.69 -3.76 15.40
C GLY A 99 -5.67 -3.60 14.26
N VAL A 100 -6.09 -3.84 13.01
CA VAL A 100 -5.27 -3.62 11.81
C VAL A 100 -6.01 -2.70 10.84
N GLY A 101 -5.57 -1.44 10.74
CA GLY A 101 -6.13 -0.45 9.83
C GLY A 101 -5.64 -0.68 8.40
N LEU A 102 -6.54 -1.08 7.50
CA LEU A 102 -6.31 -1.25 6.08
C LEU A 102 -7.12 -0.23 5.28
N SER A 103 -6.62 0.19 4.11
CA SER A 103 -7.44 1.00 3.19
C SER A 103 -8.48 0.12 2.51
N SER A 104 -9.75 0.57 2.50
CA SER A 104 -10.82 -0.15 1.80
C SER A 104 -10.63 -0.12 0.28
N GLY A 105 -10.86 -1.24 -0.37
CA GLY A 105 -10.87 -1.33 -1.82
C GLY A 105 -12.00 -0.55 -2.48
N VAL A 106 -13.07 -0.25 -1.74
CA VAL A 106 -14.19 0.59 -2.21
C VAL A 106 -13.71 1.96 -2.67
N ASP A 107 -12.76 2.56 -1.94
CA ASP A 107 -12.17 3.87 -2.28
C ASP A 107 -11.43 3.86 -3.63
N PHE A 108 -11.14 2.67 -4.15
CA PHE A 108 -10.45 2.43 -5.41
C PHE A 108 -11.33 1.71 -6.46
N GLY A 109 -12.64 1.59 -6.20
CA GLY A 109 -13.59 0.94 -7.09
C GLY A 109 -13.56 -0.60 -7.06
N LEU A 110 -12.94 -1.23 -6.06
CA LEU A 110 -12.82 -2.68 -5.90
C LEU A 110 -13.35 -3.17 -4.55
N PRO A 111 -14.68 -3.30 -4.37
CA PRO A 111 -15.25 -3.88 -3.16
C PRO A 111 -14.71 -5.30 -2.87
N GLY A 112 -14.55 -5.64 -1.60
CA GLY A 112 -14.00 -6.93 -1.18
C GLY A 112 -12.47 -7.03 -1.20
N TRP A 113 -11.79 -5.94 -1.61
CA TRP A 113 -10.34 -5.82 -1.55
C TRP A 113 -9.90 -4.87 -0.44
N VAL A 114 -8.66 -5.04 0.03
CA VAL A 114 -8.03 -4.13 0.98
C VAL A 114 -6.57 -3.86 0.59
N ARG A 115 -6.05 -2.71 1.01
CA ARG A 115 -4.67 -2.31 0.77
C ARG A 115 -3.89 -2.22 2.08
N LEU A 116 -2.83 -3.02 2.20
CA LEU A 116 -1.89 -3.00 3.31
C LEU A 116 -0.67 -2.16 2.96
N ASN A 117 -0.33 -1.19 3.81
CA ASN A 117 0.94 -0.47 3.76
C ASN A 117 1.96 -1.21 4.64
N PHE A 118 3.02 -1.76 4.02
CA PHE A 118 4.10 -2.46 4.73
C PHE A 118 5.39 -1.62 4.87
N GLY A 119 5.33 -0.33 4.56
CA GLY A 119 6.44 0.62 4.78
C GLY A 119 6.56 1.05 6.24
N CYS A 120 6.68 0.10 7.16
CA CYS A 120 6.77 0.30 8.59
C CYS A 120 7.90 -0.55 9.20
N PRO A 121 8.27 -0.34 10.49
CA PRO A 121 9.19 -1.22 11.19
C PRO A 121 8.70 -2.67 11.20
N GLN A 122 9.62 -3.62 11.07
CA GLN A 122 9.30 -5.05 11.00
C GLN A 122 8.47 -5.53 12.18
N THR A 123 8.74 -5.05 13.39
CA THR A 123 7.96 -5.41 14.59
C THR A 123 6.51 -5.00 14.50
N THR A 124 6.21 -3.84 13.89
CA THR A 124 4.85 -3.38 13.64
C THR A 124 4.16 -4.26 12.59
N LEU A 125 4.87 -4.62 11.54
CA LEU A 125 4.37 -5.50 10.49
C LEU A 125 4.06 -6.90 11.05
N ASP A 126 4.98 -7.50 11.82
CA ASP A 126 4.79 -8.82 12.43
C ASP A 126 3.57 -8.85 13.35
N ALA A 127 3.37 -7.81 14.15
CA ALA A 127 2.19 -7.69 15.01
C ALA A 127 0.89 -7.58 14.20
N ALA A 128 0.90 -6.83 13.09
CA ALA A 128 -0.26 -6.70 12.21
C ALA A 128 -0.59 -8.03 11.53
N LEU A 129 0.40 -8.72 10.96
CA LEU A 129 0.22 -10.01 10.29
C LEU A 129 -0.29 -11.08 11.25
N GLU A 130 0.18 -11.10 12.49
CA GLU A 130 -0.33 -12.03 13.50
C GLU A 130 -1.81 -11.77 13.84
N ARG A 131 -2.21 -10.51 14.02
CA ARG A 131 -3.61 -10.14 14.23
C ARG A 131 -4.49 -10.54 13.06
N MET A 132 -4.04 -10.30 11.83
CA MET A 132 -4.76 -10.71 10.62
C MET A 132 -4.93 -12.23 10.57
N ARG A 133 -3.88 -12.99 10.90
CA ARG A 133 -3.91 -14.46 10.94
C ARG A 133 -4.93 -14.98 11.95
N LEU A 134 -4.96 -14.40 13.15
CA LEU A 134 -5.92 -14.78 14.21
C LEU A 134 -7.35 -14.45 13.78
N ALA A 135 -7.60 -13.29 13.18
CA ALA A 135 -8.91 -12.91 12.66
C ALA A 135 -9.42 -13.90 11.58
N CYS A 136 -8.57 -14.24 10.60
CA CYS A 136 -8.92 -15.18 9.52
C CYS A 136 -9.21 -16.60 10.05
N ARG A 137 -8.59 -17.03 11.15
CA ARG A 137 -8.90 -18.32 11.79
C ARG A 137 -10.25 -18.30 12.50
N GLY A 138 -10.61 -17.19 13.12
CA GLY A 138 -11.88 -17.01 13.84
C GLY A 138 -13.09 -16.98 12.91
N SER A 139 -12.95 -16.48 11.68
CA SER A 139 -14.05 -16.39 10.71
C SER A 139 -14.54 -17.76 10.19
N ARG A 140 -13.74 -18.81 10.26
CA ARG A 140 -14.14 -20.17 9.87
C ARG A 140 -15.24 -20.80 10.74
N GLY A 141 -15.59 -20.20 11.88
CA GLY A 141 -16.66 -20.66 12.78
C GLY A 141 -18.05 -20.07 12.46
N LEU A 142 -18.11 -19.08 11.57
CA LEU A 142 -19.35 -18.43 11.17
C LEU A 142 -19.85 -19.02 9.84
N THR A 143 -20.45 -20.19 9.88
CA THR A 143 -21.30 -20.70 8.77
C THR A 143 -22.38 -19.66 8.49
N PRO A 144 -22.65 -19.30 7.23
CA PRO A 144 -23.75 -18.39 6.90
C PRO A 144 -25.06 -19.05 7.34
N THR A 145 -25.75 -18.46 8.31
CA THR A 145 -27.13 -18.84 8.64
C THR A 145 -27.96 -18.46 7.42
N THR A 146 -28.33 -19.46 6.63
CA THR A 146 -29.32 -19.36 5.55
C THR A 146 -30.60 -18.80 6.16
N ARG A 147 -30.91 -17.54 5.96
CA ARG A 147 -32.26 -17.01 6.19
C ARG A 147 -33.14 -17.53 5.05
N THR A 148 -33.99 -18.44 5.39
CA THR A 148 -35.16 -18.86 4.61
C THR A 148 -36.18 -17.74 4.57
#